data_70d8392a51f76ad51645f0ca1018c1be
#
_entry.id   70d8392a51f76ad51645f0ca1018c1be
#
_cell.length_a   1.000
_cell.length_b   1.000
_cell.length_c   1.000
_cell.angle_alpha   90.00
_cell.angle_beta   90.00
_cell.angle_gamma   90.00
#
_symmetry.space_group_name_H-M   'P 1'
#
loop_
_entity.id
_entity.type
_entity.pdbx_description
1 polymer ?
#
loop_
_entity_poly.entity_id
_entity_poly.type
_entity_poly.pdbx_seq_one_letter_code
_entity_poly.pdbx_strand_id
1 'polypeptide(L)'
;GAIDQVMHEIADEYSEKMGGKWKIEFETTADRPSYLQKLKTLIAGGNMPDIIDIDADPYCQELVDAGMLVDVKKFLKDNGKYDSFYPTALKYQEFTDGSMYTLPLEYHVEMTWYNKEIFDKYGLSVPKTMDEWLDVCKTLKENGVTPISVDGVDRWPVQRYLAMMPFRESGNDYIINLRDGKEKMAGDEGKEAATFMKNIGQYFNDGFAATDYATAQSMFLDGKSAMYYIGDWEIAAMQDAYKAGKIDYFYLPTIENGKTDASEFCVNSGIGMAFN
;
A
#
# COMPACT_ATOMS: atom_id res chain seq x y z
N GLY A 1 7.51 12.73 -7.90
CA GLY A 1 6.72 11.69 -8.57
C GLY A 1 5.55 12.29 -9.35
N ALA A 2 4.73 11.47 -10.02
CA ALA A 2 3.60 11.98 -10.82
C ALA A 2 2.57 12.74 -9.99
N ILE A 3 2.29 12.28 -8.79
CA ILE A 3 1.35 12.95 -7.86
C ILE A 3 1.88 14.31 -7.43
N ASP A 4 3.17 14.44 -7.22
CA ASP A 4 3.83 15.69 -6.84
C ASP A 4 3.62 16.77 -7.90
N GLN A 5 3.79 16.42 -9.18
CA GLN A 5 3.51 17.32 -10.29
C GLN A 5 2.04 17.75 -10.33
N VAL A 6 1.11 16.82 -10.19
CA VAL A 6 -0.34 17.10 -10.19
C VAL A 6 -0.71 18.02 -9.02
N MET A 7 -0.13 17.82 -7.85
CA MET A 7 -0.38 18.68 -6.69
C MET A 7 0.11 20.12 -6.93
N HIS A 8 1.25 20.31 -7.57
CA HIS A 8 1.72 21.64 -7.97
C HIS A 8 0.79 22.29 -8.99
N GLU A 9 0.34 21.55 -10.01
CA GLU A 9 -0.62 22.06 -11.00
C GLU A 9 -1.95 22.51 -10.34
N ILE A 10 -2.49 21.70 -9.43
CA ILE A 10 -3.71 22.05 -8.66
C ILE A 10 -3.49 23.33 -7.83
N ALA A 11 -2.33 23.46 -7.18
CA ALA A 11 -1.99 24.63 -6.39
C ALA A 11 -1.91 25.91 -7.22
N ASP A 12 -1.32 25.81 -8.40
CA ASP A 12 -1.19 26.93 -9.33
C ASP A 12 -2.56 27.34 -9.87
N GLU A 13 -3.38 26.39 -10.33
CA GLU A 13 -4.77 26.64 -10.78
C GLU A 13 -5.61 27.29 -9.68
N TYR A 14 -5.50 26.80 -8.44
CA TYR A 14 -6.19 27.39 -7.30
C TYR A 14 -5.75 28.80 -7.02
N SER A 15 -4.43 29.07 -7.04
CA SER A 15 -3.87 30.42 -6.86
C SER A 15 -4.41 31.39 -7.91
N GLU A 16 -4.40 31.00 -9.19
CA GLU A 16 -4.95 31.82 -10.27
C GLU A 16 -6.45 32.09 -10.08
N LYS A 17 -7.23 31.06 -9.80
CA LYS A 17 -8.68 31.17 -9.55
C LYS A 17 -9.00 32.11 -8.40
N MET A 18 -8.13 32.17 -7.39
CA MET A 18 -8.27 33.05 -6.24
C MET A 18 -7.62 34.44 -6.42
N GLY A 19 -7.20 34.77 -7.64
CA GLY A 19 -6.60 36.06 -7.98
C GLY A 19 -5.24 36.30 -7.33
N GLY A 20 -4.45 35.25 -7.15
CA GLY A 20 -3.09 35.32 -6.57
C GLY A 20 -3.08 35.61 -5.06
N LYS A 21 -4.21 35.53 -4.37
CA LYS A 21 -4.29 35.79 -2.91
C LYS A 21 -3.68 34.69 -2.05
N TRP A 22 -3.58 33.48 -2.60
CA TRP A 22 -3.08 32.29 -1.91
C TRP A 22 -1.90 31.71 -2.68
N LYS A 23 -0.85 31.38 -1.95
CA LYS A 23 0.30 30.63 -2.46
C LYS A 23 0.44 29.38 -1.59
N ILE A 24 0.51 28.23 -2.23
CA ILE A 24 0.77 26.96 -1.55
C ILE A 24 2.27 26.70 -1.64
N GLU A 25 2.92 26.53 -0.51
CA GLU A 25 4.32 26.15 -0.40
C GLU A 25 4.40 24.66 -0.07
N PHE A 26 5.19 23.95 -0.85
CA PHE A 26 5.38 22.51 -0.68
C PHE A 26 6.67 22.22 0.08
N GLU A 27 6.59 21.29 0.98
CA GLU A 27 7.74 20.70 1.64
C GLU A 27 7.70 19.18 1.45
N THR A 28 8.69 18.66 0.72
CA THR A 28 8.77 17.24 0.35
C THR A 28 9.88 16.54 1.13
N THR A 29 9.63 15.31 1.58
CA THR A 29 10.62 14.44 2.20
C THR A 29 10.67 13.13 1.43
N ALA A 30 11.86 12.61 1.16
CA ALA A 30 12.07 11.54 0.19
C ALA A 30 11.48 10.17 0.61
N ASP A 31 11.44 9.89 1.92
CA ASP A 31 10.94 8.62 2.45
C ASP A 31 9.89 8.84 3.53
N ARG A 32 8.95 7.89 3.64
CA ARG A 32 7.82 7.96 4.57
C ARG A 32 8.25 8.02 6.05
N PRO A 33 9.18 7.20 6.56
CA PRO A 33 9.62 7.28 7.94
C PRO A 33 10.20 8.63 8.33
N SER A 34 11.07 9.20 7.51
CA SER A 34 11.66 10.53 7.73
C SER A 34 10.60 11.63 7.69
N TYR A 35 9.65 11.55 6.76
CA TYR A 35 8.52 12.47 6.69
C TYR A 35 7.70 12.45 7.98
N LEU A 36 7.29 11.31 8.46
CA LEU A 36 6.48 11.18 9.68
C LEU A 36 7.25 11.66 10.91
N GLN A 37 8.55 11.41 11.00
CA GLN A 37 9.38 11.92 12.09
C GLN A 37 9.46 13.45 12.07
N LYS A 38 9.63 14.05 10.90
CA LYS A 38 9.64 15.48 10.71
C LYS A 38 8.28 16.10 11.08
N LEU A 39 7.19 15.52 10.58
CA LEU A 39 5.83 15.96 10.87
C LEU A 39 5.57 15.98 12.40
N LYS A 40 5.91 14.90 13.09
CA LYS A 40 5.81 14.82 14.56
C LYS A 40 6.59 15.94 15.26
N THR A 41 7.79 16.22 14.76
CA THR A 41 8.64 17.30 15.33
C THR A 41 8.02 18.68 15.11
N LEU A 42 7.48 18.95 13.92
CA LEU A 42 6.81 20.21 13.61
C LEU A 42 5.57 20.41 14.49
N ILE A 43 4.73 19.39 14.60
CA ILE A 43 3.52 19.43 15.43
C ILE A 43 3.86 19.64 16.90
N ALA A 44 4.83 18.90 17.44
CA ALA A 44 5.29 19.08 18.82
C ALA A 44 5.86 20.49 19.07
N GLY A 45 6.43 21.13 18.06
CA GLY A 45 6.93 22.50 18.10
C GLY A 45 5.86 23.59 17.88
N GLY A 46 4.59 23.21 17.69
CA GLY A 46 3.49 24.13 17.40
C GLY A 46 3.51 24.71 15.98
N ASN A 47 4.21 24.06 15.06
CA ASN A 47 4.37 24.47 13.66
C ASN A 47 3.72 23.45 12.71
N MET A 48 2.51 23.01 13.02
CA MET A 48 1.78 22.09 12.14
C MET A 48 1.51 22.78 10.79
N PRO A 49 1.82 22.12 9.64
CA PRO A 49 1.41 22.62 8.33
C PRO A 49 -0.11 22.67 8.20
N ASP A 50 -0.63 23.58 7.35
CA ASP A 50 -2.07 23.70 7.08
C ASP A 50 -2.64 22.44 6.39
N ILE A 51 -1.82 21.79 5.57
CA ILE A 51 -2.16 20.55 4.84
C ILE A 51 -1.06 19.54 5.09
N ILE A 52 -1.43 18.33 5.48
CA ILE A 52 -0.50 17.23 5.74
C ILE A 52 -0.96 15.97 5.02
N ASP A 53 0.01 15.18 4.61
CA ASP A 53 -0.15 13.84 4.10
C ASP A 53 -0.09 12.84 5.26
N ILE A 54 -1.19 12.16 5.56
CA ILE A 54 -1.28 11.24 6.70
C ILE A 54 -2.30 10.13 6.44
N ASP A 55 -1.98 8.91 6.90
CA ASP A 55 -2.92 7.80 6.87
C ASP A 55 -3.96 7.94 8.01
N ALA A 56 -5.13 7.34 7.84
CA ALA A 56 -6.13 7.20 8.91
C ALA A 56 -5.68 6.13 9.91
N ASP A 57 -4.58 6.38 10.59
CA ASP A 57 -3.87 5.51 11.51
C ASP A 57 -3.99 5.98 12.99
N PRO A 58 -3.43 5.26 13.97
CA PRO A 58 -3.46 5.69 15.37
C PRO A 58 -2.84 7.07 15.61
N TYR A 59 -1.83 7.47 14.85
CA TYR A 59 -1.25 8.81 15.01
C TYR A 59 -2.19 9.91 14.48
N CYS A 60 -2.86 9.67 13.38
CA CYS A 60 -3.93 10.57 12.90
C CYS A 60 -5.05 10.69 13.96
N GLN A 61 -5.43 9.58 14.61
CA GLN A 61 -6.41 9.61 15.70
C GLN A 61 -5.97 10.50 16.88
N GLU A 62 -4.68 10.48 17.25
CA GLU A 62 -4.15 11.38 18.28
C GLU A 62 -4.35 12.87 17.91
N LEU A 63 -4.18 13.22 16.64
CA LEU A 63 -4.41 14.59 16.16
C LEU A 63 -5.89 14.96 16.15
N VAL A 64 -6.75 14.01 15.82
CA VAL A 64 -8.23 14.16 15.89
C VAL A 64 -8.66 14.41 17.34
N ASP A 65 -8.18 13.59 18.27
CA ASP A 65 -8.51 13.70 19.70
C ASP A 65 -8.00 15.02 20.31
N ALA A 66 -6.91 15.55 19.78
CA ALA A 66 -6.40 16.87 20.12
C ALA A 66 -7.16 18.04 19.46
N GLY A 67 -8.14 17.76 18.60
CA GLY A 67 -8.93 18.77 17.90
C GLY A 67 -8.13 19.56 16.85
N MET A 68 -7.11 18.96 16.29
CA MET A 68 -6.17 19.60 15.35
C MET A 68 -6.55 19.41 13.88
N LEU A 69 -7.57 18.63 13.58
CA LEU A 69 -7.93 18.29 12.19
C LEU A 69 -9.37 18.67 11.86
N VAL A 70 -9.57 19.11 10.64
CA VAL A 70 -10.90 19.40 10.07
C VAL A 70 -11.64 18.08 9.84
N ASP A 71 -12.94 18.04 10.20
CA ASP A 71 -13.85 16.95 9.85
C ASP A 71 -14.12 16.97 8.33
N VAL A 72 -13.36 16.17 7.58
CA VAL A 72 -13.44 16.07 6.12
C VAL A 72 -14.76 15.45 5.69
N LYS A 73 -15.29 14.47 6.43
CA LYS A 73 -16.58 13.84 6.09
C LYS A 73 -17.72 14.84 6.14
N LYS A 74 -17.75 15.63 7.21
CA LYS A 74 -18.74 16.71 7.35
C LYS A 74 -18.59 17.73 6.24
N PHE A 75 -17.34 18.19 5.98
CA PHE A 75 -17.07 19.15 4.92
C PHE A 75 -17.54 18.68 3.55
N LEU A 76 -17.25 17.43 3.18
CA LEU A 76 -17.67 16.85 1.90
C LEU A 76 -19.19 16.75 1.78
N LYS A 77 -19.88 16.36 2.87
CA LYS A 77 -21.34 16.26 2.90
C LYS A 77 -22.00 17.64 2.79
N ASP A 78 -21.53 18.61 3.56
CA ASP A 78 -22.08 19.98 3.55
C ASP A 78 -21.92 20.66 2.17
N ASN A 79 -20.92 20.25 1.40
CA ASN A 79 -20.66 20.76 0.05
C ASN A 79 -21.17 19.85 -1.07
N GLY A 80 -21.91 18.78 -0.76
CA GLY A 80 -22.48 17.85 -1.76
C GLY A 80 -21.43 17.12 -2.59
N LYS A 81 -20.22 16.90 -2.03
CA LYS A 81 -19.09 16.25 -2.70
C LYS A 81 -18.80 14.82 -2.21
N TYR A 82 -19.44 14.39 -1.13
CA TYR A 82 -19.17 13.07 -0.54
C TYR A 82 -19.37 11.93 -1.55
N ASP A 83 -20.47 11.93 -2.28
CA ASP A 83 -20.83 10.88 -3.24
C ASP A 83 -20.05 10.95 -4.56
N SER A 84 -19.15 11.93 -4.73
CA SER A 84 -18.26 12.01 -5.90
C SER A 84 -17.01 11.17 -5.76
N PHE A 85 -16.76 10.58 -4.59
CA PHE A 85 -15.64 9.69 -4.32
C PHE A 85 -16.06 8.22 -4.41
N TYR A 86 -15.12 7.34 -4.72
CA TYR A 86 -15.35 5.90 -4.64
C TYR A 86 -15.68 5.49 -3.20
N PRO A 87 -16.79 4.76 -2.97
CA PRO A 87 -17.19 4.36 -1.62
C PRO A 87 -16.10 3.60 -0.85
N THR A 88 -15.33 2.75 -1.55
CA THR A 88 -14.21 2.01 -0.94
C THR A 88 -13.09 2.94 -0.48
N ALA A 89 -12.78 4.00 -1.25
CA ALA A 89 -11.77 4.98 -0.86
C ALA A 89 -12.20 5.76 0.39
N LEU A 90 -13.46 6.20 0.44
CA LEU A 90 -14.02 6.84 1.63
C LEU A 90 -13.98 5.90 2.84
N LYS A 91 -14.39 4.64 2.64
CA LYS A 91 -14.41 3.64 3.71
C LYS A 91 -13.03 3.35 4.27
N TYR A 92 -12.01 3.37 3.44
CA TYR A 92 -10.62 3.19 3.86
C TYR A 92 -10.15 4.30 4.81
N GLN A 93 -10.60 5.52 4.61
CA GLN A 93 -10.24 6.68 5.42
C GLN A 93 -11.12 6.85 6.69
N GLU A 94 -12.16 6.03 6.86
CA GLU A 94 -13.03 6.10 8.04
C GLU A 94 -12.38 5.45 9.27
N PHE A 95 -12.45 6.15 10.41
CA PHE A 95 -12.19 5.56 11.72
C PHE A 95 -13.31 4.62 12.16
N THR A 96 -13.09 3.90 13.25
CA THR A 96 -14.03 2.89 13.78
C THR A 96 -15.41 3.47 14.11
N ASP A 97 -15.48 4.72 14.52
CA ASP A 97 -16.74 5.44 14.81
C ASP A 97 -17.43 5.99 13.55
N GLY A 98 -16.82 5.77 12.39
CA GLY A 98 -17.30 6.24 11.10
C GLY A 98 -16.99 7.71 10.80
N SER A 99 -16.22 8.40 11.64
CA SER A 99 -15.69 9.73 11.32
C SER A 99 -14.56 9.65 10.27
N MET A 100 -14.26 10.75 9.59
CA MET A 100 -13.21 10.81 8.57
C MET A 100 -12.59 12.20 8.55
N TYR A 101 -11.30 12.27 8.81
CA TYR A 101 -10.51 13.50 8.88
C TYR A 101 -9.44 13.60 7.80
N THR A 102 -9.34 12.58 6.96
CA THR A 102 -8.44 12.53 5.82
C THR A 102 -9.24 12.47 4.52
N LEU A 103 -8.88 13.31 3.55
CA LEU A 103 -9.43 13.26 2.19
C LEU A 103 -8.69 12.16 1.41
N PRO A 104 -9.39 11.15 0.84
CA PRO A 104 -8.71 10.17 0.00
C PRO A 104 -8.10 10.86 -1.22
N LEU A 105 -6.78 10.71 -1.37
CA LEU A 105 -6.03 11.35 -2.44
C LEU A 105 -5.83 10.42 -3.62
N GLU A 106 -5.69 9.13 -3.35
CA GLU A 106 -5.37 8.11 -4.33
C GLU A 106 -6.10 6.80 -4.05
N TYR A 107 -6.15 5.94 -5.06
CA TYR A 107 -6.75 4.61 -4.98
C TYR A 107 -5.92 3.65 -5.81
N HIS A 108 -5.31 2.69 -5.16
CA HIS A 108 -4.32 1.79 -5.75
C HIS A 108 -4.78 0.35 -5.75
N VAL A 109 -4.28 -0.41 -6.73
CA VAL A 109 -4.36 -1.87 -6.80
C VAL A 109 -2.98 -2.45 -6.56
N GLU A 110 -2.90 -3.46 -5.70
CA GLU A 110 -1.64 -4.16 -5.42
C GLU A 110 -1.60 -5.50 -6.17
N MET A 111 -0.43 -5.84 -6.73
CA MET A 111 -0.22 -7.00 -7.57
C MET A 111 1.20 -7.56 -7.43
N THR A 112 1.40 -8.77 -7.87
CA THR A 112 2.74 -9.35 -8.02
C THR A 112 3.23 -9.16 -9.45
N TRP A 113 4.25 -8.37 -9.63
CA TRP A 113 5.00 -8.29 -10.88
C TRP A 113 5.92 -9.50 -10.99
N TYR A 114 6.07 -10.08 -12.18
CA TYR A 114 6.96 -11.22 -12.41
C TYR A 114 7.77 -11.06 -13.70
N ASN A 115 8.97 -11.62 -13.69
CA ASN A 115 9.88 -11.63 -14.83
C ASN A 115 9.55 -12.82 -15.74
N LYS A 116 9.07 -12.54 -16.95
CA LYS A 116 8.65 -13.56 -17.93
C LYS A 116 9.80 -14.42 -18.41
N GLU A 117 10.98 -13.82 -18.62
CA GLU A 117 12.16 -14.58 -19.07
C GLU A 117 12.60 -15.61 -18.03
N ILE A 118 12.52 -15.26 -16.73
CA ILE A 118 12.82 -16.20 -15.64
C ILE A 118 11.75 -17.30 -15.59
N PHE A 119 10.46 -16.93 -15.68
CA PHE A 119 9.36 -17.91 -15.67
C PHE A 119 9.48 -18.88 -16.84
N ASP A 120 9.69 -18.38 -18.05
CA ASP A 120 9.86 -19.21 -19.27
C ASP A 120 11.06 -20.13 -19.15
N LYS A 121 12.20 -19.62 -18.66
CA LYS A 121 13.44 -20.40 -18.48
C LYS A 121 13.25 -21.63 -17.58
N TYR A 122 12.43 -21.50 -16.54
CA TYR A 122 12.18 -22.59 -15.60
C TYR A 122 10.84 -23.31 -15.81
N GLY A 123 10.13 -23.02 -16.91
CA GLY A 123 8.87 -23.67 -17.27
C GLY A 123 7.75 -23.37 -16.26
N LEU A 124 7.78 -22.18 -15.64
CA LEU A 124 6.81 -21.77 -14.63
C LEU A 124 5.59 -21.11 -15.29
N SER A 125 4.44 -21.33 -14.69
CA SER A 125 3.18 -20.64 -15.03
C SER A 125 2.80 -19.67 -13.92
N VAL A 126 2.00 -18.67 -14.27
CA VAL A 126 1.41 -17.75 -13.28
C VAL A 126 0.58 -18.56 -12.28
N PRO A 127 0.86 -18.47 -10.98
CA PRO A 127 0.16 -19.23 -9.95
C PRO A 127 -1.27 -18.73 -9.79
N LYS A 128 -2.20 -19.66 -9.65
CA LYS A 128 -3.63 -19.40 -9.42
C LYS A 128 -4.01 -19.55 -7.96
N THR A 129 -3.25 -20.35 -7.22
CA THR A 129 -3.46 -20.58 -5.78
C THR A 129 -2.22 -20.19 -4.97
N MET A 130 -2.41 -19.97 -3.67
CA MET A 130 -1.30 -19.68 -2.74
C MET A 130 -0.28 -20.84 -2.70
N ASP A 131 -0.75 -22.08 -2.79
CA ASP A 131 0.13 -23.25 -2.81
C ASP A 131 0.95 -23.30 -4.11
N GLU A 132 0.35 -23.03 -5.25
CA GLU A 132 1.08 -22.90 -6.53
C GLU A 132 2.12 -21.77 -6.45
N TRP A 133 1.81 -20.66 -5.76
CA TRP A 133 2.78 -19.57 -5.59
C TRP A 133 3.98 -20.01 -4.76
N LEU A 134 3.75 -20.75 -3.67
CA LEU A 134 4.83 -21.32 -2.86
C LEU A 134 5.66 -22.33 -3.68
N ASP A 135 5.03 -23.14 -4.54
CA ASP A 135 5.72 -24.09 -5.42
C ASP A 135 6.58 -23.37 -6.47
N VAL A 136 6.09 -22.28 -7.05
CA VAL A 136 6.88 -21.38 -7.93
C VAL A 136 8.09 -20.85 -7.17
N CYS A 137 7.89 -20.30 -5.97
CA CYS A 137 8.98 -19.78 -5.15
C CYS A 137 10.01 -20.87 -4.81
N LYS A 138 9.56 -22.07 -4.46
CA LYS A 138 10.42 -23.23 -4.17
C LYS A 138 11.27 -23.61 -5.37
N THR A 139 10.66 -23.74 -6.54
CA THR A 139 11.37 -24.08 -7.78
C THR A 139 12.43 -23.04 -8.11
N LEU A 140 12.12 -21.77 -7.99
CA LEU A 140 13.08 -20.68 -8.23
C LEU A 140 14.27 -20.77 -7.26
N LYS A 141 14.01 -20.93 -5.98
CA LYS A 141 15.05 -21.03 -4.95
C LYS A 141 15.95 -22.24 -5.13
N GLU A 142 15.40 -23.40 -5.46
CA GLU A 142 16.16 -24.63 -5.75
C GLU A 142 17.09 -24.47 -6.98
N ASN A 143 16.75 -23.56 -7.88
CA ASN A 143 17.57 -23.21 -9.04
C ASN A 143 18.48 -21.97 -8.82
N GLY A 144 18.63 -21.51 -7.58
CA GLY A 144 19.51 -20.39 -7.23
C GLY A 144 19.01 -19.02 -7.66
N VAL A 145 17.72 -18.88 -7.95
CA VAL A 145 17.08 -17.60 -8.27
C VAL A 145 16.39 -17.06 -7.02
N THR A 146 16.59 -15.80 -6.70
CA THR A 146 15.82 -15.10 -5.66
C THR A 146 14.36 -15.02 -6.07
N PRO A 147 13.42 -15.68 -5.36
CA PRO A 147 12.03 -15.70 -5.81
C PRO A 147 11.35 -14.34 -5.71
N ILE A 148 11.51 -13.63 -4.60
CA ILE A 148 10.81 -12.37 -4.32
C ILE A 148 11.78 -11.35 -3.77
N SER A 149 11.81 -10.15 -4.34
CA SER A 149 12.44 -8.99 -3.68
C SER A 149 11.40 -8.26 -2.83
N VAL A 150 11.82 -7.83 -1.64
CA VAL A 150 10.94 -7.11 -0.71
C VAL A 150 11.73 -6.05 0.07
N ASP A 151 11.13 -4.90 0.26
CA ASP A 151 11.59 -3.88 1.17
C ASP A 151 11.22 -4.26 2.62
N GLY A 152 12.22 -4.47 3.45
CA GLY A 152 12.03 -4.74 4.87
C GLY A 152 12.33 -3.55 5.77
N VAL A 153 13.00 -2.51 5.26
CA VAL A 153 13.32 -1.29 6.01
C VAL A 153 12.05 -0.53 6.35
N ASP A 154 11.18 -0.33 5.39
CA ASP A 154 9.90 0.36 5.58
C ASP A 154 8.85 -0.49 6.29
N ARG A 155 9.05 -1.82 6.34
CA ARG A 155 8.23 -2.83 7.03
C ARG A 155 6.84 -3.05 6.43
N TRP A 156 6.15 -2.03 5.93
CA TRP A 156 4.81 -2.15 5.39
C TRP A 156 4.71 -3.13 4.21
N PRO A 157 5.71 -3.25 3.27
CA PRO A 157 5.63 -4.26 2.21
C PRO A 157 5.64 -5.69 2.74
N VAL A 158 6.40 -5.92 3.83
CA VAL A 158 6.41 -7.22 4.52
C VAL A 158 5.07 -7.52 5.19
N GLN A 159 4.44 -6.51 5.80
CA GLN A 159 3.13 -6.66 6.46
C GLN A 159 2.01 -7.06 5.48
N ARG A 160 2.12 -6.71 4.19
CA ARG A 160 1.15 -7.12 3.18
C ARG A 160 0.99 -8.65 3.13
N TYR A 161 2.09 -9.38 3.18
CA TYR A 161 2.05 -10.85 3.16
C TYR A 161 1.31 -11.45 4.36
N LEU A 162 1.32 -10.78 5.51
CA LEU A 162 0.58 -11.22 6.68
C LEU A 162 -0.94 -11.12 6.50
N ALA A 163 -1.41 -10.18 5.68
CA ALA A 163 -2.83 -9.95 5.43
C ALA A 163 -3.41 -10.84 4.31
N MET A 164 -2.58 -11.46 3.47
CA MET A 164 -3.03 -12.15 2.25
C MET A 164 -3.90 -13.37 2.55
N MET A 165 -3.51 -14.23 3.49
CA MET A 165 -4.30 -15.41 3.86
C MET A 165 -5.63 -15.01 4.50
N PRO A 166 -5.68 -14.18 5.55
CA PRO A 166 -6.94 -13.73 6.12
C PRO A 166 -7.89 -13.09 5.11
N PHE A 167 -7.34 -12.33 4.15
CA PHE A 167 -8.17 -11.77 3.08
C PHE A 167 -8.83 -12.85 2.23
N ARG A 168 -8.11 -13.92 1.88
CA ARG A 168 -8.68 -15.05 1.13
C ARG A 168 -9.66 -15.87 1.95
N GLU A 169 -9.41 -16.06 3.23
CA GLU A 169 -10.26 -16.83 4.14
C GLU A 169 -11.54 -16.12 4.52
N SER A 170 -11.46 -14.83 4.87
CA SER A 170 -12.53 -14.07 5.51
C SER A 170 -12.89 -12.75 4.81
N GLY A 171 -12.23 -12.41 3.70
CA GLY A 171 -12.33 -11.09 3.10
C GLY A 171 -11.78 -10.03 4.03
N ASN A 172 -12.48 -8.90 4.12
CA ASN A 172 -12.07 -7.81 5.02
C ASN A 172 -12.51 -8.02 6.48
N ASP A 173 -13.32 -9.03 6.77
CA ASP A 173 -13.97 -9.19 8.08
C ASP A 173 -12.94 -9.39 9.19
N TYR A 174 -11.91 -10.21 8.98
CA TYR A 174 -10.88 -10.45 9.98
C TYR A 174 -10.10 -9.18 10.34
N ILE A 175 -9.64 -8.43 9.35
CA ILE A 175 -8.87 -7.19 9.57
C ILE A 175 -9.74 -6.13 10.27
N ILE A 176 -11.00 -6.00 9.86
CA ILE A 176 -11.95 -5.11 10.51
C ILE A 176 -12.20 -5.53 11.97
N ASN A 177 -12.38 -6.82 12.22
CA ASN A 177 -12.58 -7.35 13.56
C ASN A 177 -11.35 -7.22 14.47
N LEU A 178 -10.13 -7.36 13.89
CA LEU A 178 -8.88 -7.05 14.61
C LEU A 178 -8.83 -5.58 15.03
N ARG A 179 -9.10 -4.67 14.10
CA ARG A 179 -9.14 -3.23 14.36
C ARG A 179 -10.15 -2.90 15.46
N ASP A 180 -11.32 -3.51 15.40
CA ASP A 180 -12.42 -3.29 16.35
C ASP A 180 -12.25 -4.06 17.68
N GLY A 181 -11.16 -4.81 17.86
CA GLY A 181 -10.87 -5.60 19.07
C GLY A 181 -11.76 -6.82 19.26
N LYS A 182 -12.52 -7.23 18.24
CA LYS A 182 -13.40 -8.41 18.25
C LYS A 182 -12.65 -9.71 17.98
N GLU A 183 -11.51 -9.62 17.30
CA GLU A 183 -10.62 -10.73 16.99
C GLU A 183 -9.22 -10.49 17.58
N LYS A 184 -8.39 -11.52 17.57
CA LYS A 184 -7.01 -11.47 18.09
C LYS A 184 -6.03 -12.10 17.10
N MET A 185 -4.86 -11.49 16.93
CA MET A 185 -3.77 -12.08 16.15
C MET A 185 -3.33 -13.47 16.65
N ALA A 186 -3.54 -13.78 17.92
CA ALA A 186 -3.28 -15.11 18.49
C ALA A 186 -4.41 -16.14 18.24
N GLY A 187 -5.50 -15.75 17.55
CA GLY A 187 -6.57 -16.63 17.07
C GLY A 187 -6.12 -17.54 15.93
N ASP A 188 -7.02 -18.37 15.43
CA ASP A 188 -6.66 -19.35 14.40
C ASP A 188 -6.31 -18.70 13.05
N GLU A 189 -7.10 -17.75 12.58
CA GLU A 189 -6.79 -16.97 11.36
C GLU A 189 -5.45 -16.23 11.47
N GLY A 190 -5.15 -15.64 12.64
CA GLY A 190 -3.86 -14.97 12.85
C GLY A 190 -2.67 -15.94 12.88
N LYS A 191 -2.86 -17.17 13.34
CA LYS A 191 -1.84 -18.23 13.27
C LYS A 191 -1.63 -18.70 11.82
N GLU A 192 -2.69 -18.80 11.02
CA GLU A 192 -2.61 -19.14 9.61
C GLU A 192 -1.93 -18.04 8.82
N ALA A 193 -2.26 -16.78 9.08
CA ALA A 193 -1.55 -15.63 8.55
C ALA A 193 -0.04 -15.67 8.86
N ALA A 194 0.31 -15.94 10.11
CA ALA A 194 1.71 -16.05 10.55
C ALA A 194 2.42 -17.27 9.92
N THR A 195 1.69 -18.37 9.72
CA THR A 195 2.20 -19.58 9.06
C THR A 195 2.49 -19.31 7.58
N PHE A 196 1.57 -18.67 6.88
CA PHE A 196 1.81 -18.26 5.50
C PHE A 196 3.01 -17.30 5.40
N MET A 197 3.04 -16.27 6.25
CA MET A 197 4.15 -15.32 6.31
C MET A 197 5.50 -16.03 6.53
N LYS A 198 5.56 -17.02 7.43
CA LYS A 198 6.75 -17.85 7.64
C LYS A 198 7.12 -18.65 6.40
N ASN A 199 6.13 -19.20 5.71
CA ASN A 199 6.35 -20.03 4.52
C ASN A 199 6.81 -19.20 3.32
N ILE A 200 6.18 -18.07 3.05
CA ILE A 200 6.56 -17.19 1.93
C ILE A 200 7.84 -16.41 2.22
N GLY A 201 8.05 -16.00 3.47
CA GLY A 201 9.19 -15.18 3.90
C GLY A 201 10.54 -15.87 3.70
N GLN A 202 10.60 -17.21 3.67
CA GLN A 202 11.83 -17.92 3.35
C GLN A 202 12.28 -17.74 1.88
N TYR A 203 11.43 -17.19 1.05
CA TYR A 203 11.66 -16.93 -0.37
C TYR A 203 11.95 -15.45 -0.68
N PHE A 204 12.00 -14.60 0.33
CA PHE A 204 12.47 -13.22 0.19
C PHE A 204 13.98 -13.18 -0.10
N ASN A 205 14.43 -12.08 -0.69
CA ASN A 205 15.84 -11.85 -0.91
C ASN A 205 16.65 -11.89 0.40
N ASP A 206 17.88 -12.38 0.30
CA ASP A 206 18.78 -12.42 1.45
C ASP A 206 18.97 -11.01 2.03
N GLY A 207 18.89 -10.90 3.35
CA GLY A 207 19.02 -9.62 4.05
C GLY A 207 17.85 -8.66 3.85
N PHE A 208 16.67 -9.14 3.44
CA PHE A 208 15.49 -8.31 3.16
C PHE A 208 15.19 -7.29 4.27
N ALA A 209 15.42 -7.64 5.53
CA ALA A 209 15.17 -6.73 6.66
C ALA A 209 16.00 -5.43 6.64
N ALA A 210 17.08 -5.41 5.86
CA ALA A 210 17.96 -4.25 5.63
C ALA A 210 17.88 -3.74 4.17
N THR A 211 17.01 -4.32 3.35
CA THR A 211 16.77 -3.89 1.96
C THR A 211 15.78 -2.74 1.97
N ASP A 212 16.14 -1.63 1.38
CA ASP A 212 15.27 -0.48 1.20
C ASP A 212 14.40 -0.61 -0.06
N TYR A 213 13.43 0.28 -0.19
CA TYR A 213 12.46 0.29 -1.28
C TYR A 213 13.10 0.35 -2.67
N ALA A 214 14.03 1.28 -2.88
CA ALA A 214 14.70 1.45 -4.18
C ALA A 214 15.55 0.23 -4.55
N THR A 215 16.20 -0.38 -3.57
CA THR A 215 16.98 -1.61 -3.76
C THR A 215 16.08 -2.79 -4.13
N ALA A 216 14.95 -2.99 -3.43
CA ALA A 216 14.01 -4.07 -3.74
C ALA A 216 13.45 -3.93 -5.17
N GLN A 217 13.05 -2.72 -5.57
CA GLN A 217 12.60 -2.40 -6.93
C GLN A 217 13.69 -2.70 -7.97
N SER A 218 14.92 -2.22 -7.74
CA SER A 218 16.03 -2.41 -8.66
C SER A 218 16.40 -3.90 -8.81
N MET A 219 16.33 -4.69 -7.73
CA MET A 219 16.57 -6.13 -7.80
C MET A 219 15.60 -6.81 -8.78
N PHE A 220 14.34 -6.42 -8.78
CA PHE A 220 13.36 -6.96 -9.70
C PHE A 220 13.62 -6.49 -11.15
N LEU A 221 13.76 -5.19 -11.37
CA LEU A 221 13.97 -4.62 -12.71
C LEU A 221 15.27 -5.10 -13.37
N ASP A 222 16.31 -5.35 -12.58
CA ASP A 222 17.59 -5.92 -13.05
C ASP A 222 17.52 -7.44 -13.28
N GLY A 223 16.39 -8.11 -13.01
CA GLY A 223 16.24 -9.56 -13.13
C GLY A 223 17.01 -10.35 -12.06
N LYS A 224 17.38 -9.73 -10.95
CA LYS A 224 18.02 -10.38 -9.79
C LYS A 224 17.03 -11.11 -8.91
N SER A 225 15.75 -10.73 -8.98
CA SER A 225 14.62 -11.46 -8.39
C SER A 225 13.56 -11.75 -9.46
N ALA A 226 12.81 -12.82 -9.26
CA ALA A 226 11.80 -13.25 -10.22
C ALA A 226 10.47 -12.53 -10.05
N MET A 227 10.13 -12.09 -8.83
CA MET A 227 8.86 -11.46 -8.49
C MET A 227 9.05 -10.27 -7.55
N TYR A 228 8.08 -9.34 -7.58
CA TYR A 228 8.00 -8.18 -6.72
C TYR A 228 6.52 -7.83 -6.46
N TYR A 229 6.05 -7.95 -5.22
CA TYR A 229 4.70 -7.57 -4.85
C TYR A 229 4.66 -6.11 -4.45
N ILE A 230 3.96 -5.31 -5.24
CA ILE A 230 3.84 -3.87 -5.03
C ILE A 230 2.61 -3.33 -5.78
N GLY A 231 2.18 -2.10 -5.45
CA GLY A 231 1.02 -1.50 -6.09
C GLY A 231 1.30 -0.80 -7.42
N ASP A 232 0.22 -0.35 -8.02
CA ASP A 232 0.20 0.32 -9.34
C ASP A 232 0.88 1.69 -9.34
N TRP A 233 1.22 2.26 -8.18
CA TRP A 233 2.08 3.45 -8.08
C TRP A 233 3.47 3.23 -8.70
N GLU A 234 3.88 1.97 -8.90
CA GLU A 234 5.13 1.58 -9.56
C GLU A 234 5.01 1.47 -11.09
N ILE A 235 3.84 1.69 -11.67
CA ILE A 235 3.65 1.57 -13.13
C ILE A 235 4.65 2.40 -13.90
N ALA A 236 4.99 3.61 -13.43
CA ALA A 236 5.96 4.47 -14.10
C ALA A 236 7.36 3.82 -14.22
N ALA A 237 7.79 3.08 -13.20
CA ALA A 237 9.06 2.34 -13.22
C ALA A 237 8.97 1.03 -14.01
N MET A 238 7.79 0.39 -14.04
CA MET A 238 7.57 -0.91 -14.68
C MET A 238 7.23 -0.81 -16.17
N GLN A 239 6.69 0.32 -16.63
CA GLN A 239 6.06 0.42 -17.95
C GLN A 239 6.95 0.06 -19.15
N ASP A 240 8.24 0.40 -19.10
CA ASP A 240 9.15 0.13 -20.24
C ASP A 240 9.46 -1.37 -20.33
N ALA A 241 9.70 -2.03 -19.21
CA ALA A 241 9.89 -3.48 -19.15
C ALA A 241 8.60 -4.23 -19.54
N TYR A 242 7.44 -3.74 -19.11
CA TYR A 242 6.13 -4.30 -19.47
C TYR A 242 5.85 -4.14 -20.98
N LYS A 243 6.02 -2.95 -21.54
CA LYS A 243 5.86 -2.70 -23.00
C LYS A 243 6.82 -3.53 -23.85
N ALA A 244 8.02 -3.80 -23.32
CA ALA A 244 8.99 -4.68 -23.97
C ALA A 244 8.66 -6.18 -23.83
N GLY A 245 7.60 -6.54 -23.12
CA GLY A 245 7.17 -7.92 -22.88
C GLY A 245 8.07 -8.73 -21.93
N LYS A 246 8.95 -8.07 -21.18
CA LYS A 246 9.89 -8.71 -20.25
C LYS A 246 9.26 -9.06 -18.90
N ILE A 247 8.30 -8.28 -18.46
CA ILE A 247 7.58 -8.49 -17.22
C ILE A 247 6.07 -8.50 -17.48
N ASP A 248 5.32 -9.09 -16.55
CA ASP A 248 3.87 -9.04 -16.48
C ASP A 248 3.46 -9.10 -15.00
N TYR A 249 2.18 -9.15 -14.70
CA TYR A 249 1.71 -9.19 -13.33
C TYR A 249 0.57 -10.19 -13.15
N PHE A 250 0.33 -10.55 -11.90
CA PHE A 250 -0.84 -11.30 -11.47
C PHE A 250 -1.37 -10.76 -10.14
N TYR A 251 -2.67 -10.88 -9.95
CA TYR A 251 -3.29 -10.52 -8.69
C TYR A 251 -3.10 -11.62 -7.66
N LEU A 252 -3.46 -11.33 -6.41
CA LEU A 252 -3.33 -12.26 -5.30
C LEU A 252 -3.97 -13.61 -5.65
N PRO A 253 -3.21 -14.72 -5.58
CA PRO A 253 -3.76 -16.06 -5.83
C PRO A 253 -4.86 -16.44 -4.83
N THR A 254 -5.72 -17.38 -5.19
CA THR A 254 -6.82 -17.86 -4.35
C THR A 254 -6.37 -18.98 -3.39
N ILE A 255 -7.25 -19.38 -2.50
CA ILE A 255 -7.13 -20.61 -1.70
C ILE A 255 -8.33 -21.52 -1.95
N GLU A 256 -8.19 -22.81 -1.68
CA GLU A 256 -9.32 -23.72 -1.72
C GLU A 256 -10.34 -23.36 -0.62
N ASN A 257 -11.62 -23.29 -0.99
CA ASN A 257 -12.71 -22.88 -0.08
C ASN A 257 -12.60 -21.48 0.53
N GLY A 258 -11.81 -20.59 -0.08
CA GLY A 258 -11.71 -19.20 0.35
C GLY A 258 -13.04 -18.45 0.18
N LYS A 259 -13.23 -17.40 0.99
CA LYS A 259 -14.40 -16.52 0.92
C LYS A 259 -14.33 -15.56 -0.26
N THR A 260 -13.12 -15.17 -0.65
CA THR A 260 -12.86 -14.27 -1.79
C THR A 260 -12.32 -15.05 -2.97
N ASP A 261 -12.68 -14.65 -4.18
CA ASP A 261 -12.26 -15.27 -5.43
C ASP A 261 -11.19 -14.45 -6.18
N ALA A 262 -10.79 -14.91 -7.36
CA ALA A 262 -9.75 -14.28 -8.16
C ALA A 262 -10.12 -12.89 -8.72
N SER A 263 -11.42 -12.54 -8.75
CA SER A 263 -11.88 -11.21 -9.16
C SER A 263 -11.77 -10.17 -8.04
N GLU A 264 -11.54 -10.63 -6.81
CA GLU A 264 -11.29 -9.78 -5.66
C GLU A 264 -9.80 -9.69 -5.39
N PHE A 265 -9.27 -8.50 -5.33
CA PHE A 265 -7.83 -8.24 -5.19
C PHE A 265 -7.57 -7.14 -4.16
N CYS A 266 -6.34 -7.08 -3.68
CA CYS A 266 -5.94 -6.09 -2.69
C CYS A 266 -5.97 -4.68 -3.28
N VAL A 267 -6.64 -3.78 -2.58
CA VAL A 267 -6.69 -2.36 -2.92
C VAL A 267 -6.21 -1.54 -1.73
N ASN A 268 -5.70 -0.36 -2.02
CA ASN A 268 -5.22 0.59 -1.05
C ASN A 268 -5.71 1.98 -1.46
N SER A 269 -6.41 2.68 -0.60
CA SER A 269 -6.71 4.10 -0.80
C SER A 269 -5.54 4.98 -0.34
N GLY A 270 -4.43 4.34 -0.01
CA GLY A 270 -3.16 4.95 0.29
C GLY A 270 -3.24 6.04 1.33
N ILE A 271 -2.58 7.08 0.99
CA ILE A 271 -2.39 8.26 1.77
C ILE A 271 -3.62 9.15 1.69
N GLY A 272 -4.00 9.74 2.80
CA GLY A 272 -5.01 10.77 2.87
C GLY A 272 -4.38 12.14 3.08
N MET A 273 -5.11 13.18 2.72
CA MET A 273 -4.75 14.55 2.99
C MET A 273 -5.59 15.09 4.15
N ALA A 274 -4.95 15.51 5.23
CA ALA A 274 -5.61 16.12 6.37
C ALA A 274 -5.34 17.63 6.41
N PHE A 275 -6.26 18.34 7.02
CA PHE A 275 -6.27 19.80 7.08
C PHE A 275 -6.34 20.24 8.54
N ASN A 276 -5.47 21.19 8.92
CA ASN A 276 -5.40 21.78 10.25
C ASN A 276 -6.37 22.96 10.38
#